data_cca29824c8f4b39ffb277200f5c47fbf
#
_entry.id   cca29824c8f4b39ffb277200f5c47fbf
#
_cell.length_a   1.000
_cell.length_b   1.000
_cell.length_c   1.000
_cell.angle_alpha   90.00
_cell.angle_beta   90.00
_cell.angle_gamma   90.00
#
_symmetry.space_group_name_H-M   'P 1'
#
loop_
_entity.id
_entity.type
_entity.pdbx_description
1 polymer ?
#
loop_
_entity_poly.entity_id
_entity_poly.type
_entity_poly.pdbx_seq_one_letter_code
_entity_poly.pdbx_strand_id
1 'polypeptide(L)'
;MVDSFKFLGSTISSNLRWADHTTLVRKKAQQRMFFLRQLKKFGVGRNILLQFYRSVVESVLTFSLTTWYGSCSQQEKDDLQRVVRTASRIVGCDLPSLDTLYEQRVLRRAQAIVADVSHPANHLFQPLPSGRRYRSIRTKTERLLNSFFPQAVQAMSRR
;
A
#
# COMPACT_ATOMS: atom_id res chain seq x y z
N MET A 1 -29.84 -5.21 0.63
CA MET A 1 -28.74 -4.25 0.67
C MET A 1 -27.47 -5.05 0.89
N VAL A 2 -26.43 -4.90 0.08
CA VAL A 2 -25.20 -5.70 0.21
C VAL A 2 -24.24 -4.92 1.10
N ASP A 3 -23.77 -5.53 2.20
CA ASP A 3 -22.90 -4.87 3.18
C ASP A 3 -21.44 -4.67 2.67
N SER A 4 -21.01 -5.52 1.75
CA SER A 4 -19.71 -5.39 1.08
C SER A 4 -19.76 -6.06 -0.30
N PHE A 5 -18.92 -5.59 -1.24
CA PHE A 5 -18.77 -6.22 -2.55
C PHE A 5 -17.31 -6.21 -3.01
N LYS A 6 -17.00 -7.11 -3.92
CA LYS A 6 -15.66 -7.27 -4.49
C LYS A 6 -15.56 -6.51 -5.80
N PHE A 7 -14.57 -5.61 -5.88
CA PHE A 7 -14.29 -4.84 -7.08
C PHE A 7 -12.78 -4.88 -7.40
N LEU A 8 -12.43 -5.38 -8.57
CA LEU A 8 -11.05 -5.48 -9.06
C LEU A 8 -10.05 -6.02 -8.00
N GLY A 9 -10.47 -7.06 -7.26
CA GLY A 9 -9.63 -7.69 -6.24
C GLY A 9 -9.64 -7.01 -4.85
N SER A 10 -10.26 -5.85 -4.71
CA SER A 10 -10.46 -5.16 -3.44
C SER A 10 -11.87 -5.37 -2.91
N THR A 11 -12.03 -5.50 -1.60
CA THR A 11 -13.33 -5.60 -0.94
C THR A 11 -13.73 -4.22 -0.41
N ILE A 12 -14.86 -3.72 -0.87
CA ILE A 12 -15.39 -2.40 -0.49
C ILE A 12 -16.64 -2.64 0.35
N SER A 13 -16.66 -2.13 1.58
CA SER A 13 -17.82 -2.17 2.47
C SER A 13 -18.73 -0.95 2.26
N SER A 14 -20.00 -1.09 2.63
CA SER A 14 -21.01 -0.02 2.50
C SER A 14 -20.63 1.27 3.26
N ASN A 15 -19.89 1.14 4.36
CA ASN A 15 -19.36 2.27 5.15
C ASN A 15 -18.03 2.80 4.62
N LEU A 16 -17.51 2.26 3.51
CA LEU A 16 -16.21 2.60 2.91
C LEU A 16 -15.02 2.47 3.87
N ARG A 17 -15.11 1.59 4.87
CA ARG A 17 -13.99 1.20 5.74
C ARG A 17 -13.25 0.02 5.13
N TRP A 18 -11.94 -0.05 5.36
CA TRP A 18 -11.10 -1.08 4.78
C TRP A 18 -10.86 -2.29 5.71
N ALA A 19 -11.53 -2.35 6.87
CA ALA A 19 -11.33 -3.40 7.87
C ALA A 19 -11.56 -4.82 7.31
N ASP A 20 -12.63 -5.02 6.52
CA ASP A 20 -12.90 -6.31 5.87
C ASP A 20 -11.83 -6.65 4.83
N HIS A 21 -11.42 -5.65 4.05
CA HIS A 21 -10.37 -5.82 3.06
C HIS A 21 -9.03 -6.18 3.71
N THR A 22 -8.60 -5.43 4.73
CA THR A 22 -7.33 -5.68 5.43
C THR A 22 -7.31 -7.03 6.11
N THR A 23 -8.44 -7.47 6.69
CA THR A 23 -8.60 -8.79 7.27
C THR A 23 -8.42 -9.89 6.22
N LEU A 24 -9.03 -9.74 5.04
CA LEU A 24 -8.88 -10.69 3.94
C LEU A 24 -7.46 -10.72 3.38
N VAL A 25 -6.83 -9.56 3.21
CA VAL A 25 -5.43 -9.45 2.77
C VAL A 25 -4.51 -10.15 3.76
N ARG A 26 -4.67 -9.89 5.07
CA ARG A 26 -3.91 -10.53 6.13
C ARG A 26 -4.07 -12.06 6.11
N LYS A 27 -5.30 -12.56 6.02
CA LYS A 27 -5.58 -14.01 5.95
C LYS A 27 -4.88 -14.66 4.76
N LYS A 28 -4.99 -14.06 3.57
CA LYS A 28 -4.33 -14.55 2.35
C LYS A 28 -2.81 -14.54 2.49
N ALA A 29 -2.25 -13.47 3.02
CA ALA A 29 -0.81 -13.38 3.25
C ALA A 29 -0.34 -14.45 4.23
N GLN A 30 -1.06 -14.67 5.34
CA GLN A 30 -0.74 -15.72 6.32
C GLN A 30 -0.80 -17.13 5.71
N GLN A 31 -1.78 -17.44 4.86
CA GLN A 31 -1.84 -18.71 4.13
C GLN A 31 -0.60 -18.91 3.26
N ARG A 32 -0.15 -17.86 2.57
CA ARG A 32 1.04 -17.93 1.71
C ARG A 32 2.34 -18.01 2.53
N MET A 33 2.36 -17.45 3.73
CA MET A 33 3.47 -17.58 4.67
C MET A 33 3.71 -19.04 5.08
N PHE A 34 2.69 -19.89 5.04
CA PHE A 34 2.87 -21.33 5.25
C PHE A 34 3.86 -21.91 4.23
N PHE A 35 3.69 -21.62 2.96
CA PHE A 35 4.59 -22.11 1.91
C PHE A 35 6.01 -21.56 2.04
N LEU A 36 6.16 -20.29 2.44
CA LEU A 36 7.47 -19.70 2.71
C LEU A 36 8.21 -20.47 3.83
N ARG A 37 7.48 -20.85 4.91
CA ARG A 37 8.04 -21.68 5.99
C ARG A 37 8.43 -23.07 5.50
N GLN A 38 7.63 -23.70 4.64
CA GLN A 38 7.96 -24.99 4.05
C GLN A 38 9.23 -24.92 3.20
N LEU A 39 9.34 -23.91 2.34
CA LEU A 39 10.55 -23.70 1.54
C LEU A 39 11.79 -23.52 2.43
N LYS A 40 11.68 -22.75 3.52
CA LYS A 40 12.76 -22.60 4.50
C LYS A 40 13.13 -23.93 5.15
N LYS A 41 12.13 -24.73 5.53
CA LYS A 41 12.33 -26.07 6.13
C LYS A 41 13.06 -27.03 5.18
N PHE A 42 12.79 -26.93 3.87
CA PHE A 42 13.48 -27.73 2.85
C PHE A 42 14.88 -27.22 2.49
N GLY A 43 15.40 -26.22 3.21
CA GLY A 43 16.76 -25.71 3.01
C GLY A 43 16.93 -24.84 1.75
N VAL A 44 15.86 -24.30 1.21
CA VAL A 44 15.91 -23.42 0.03
C VAL A 44 16.71 -22.16 0.36
N GLY A 45 17.59 -21.75 -0.54
CA GLY A 45 18.50 -20.62 -0.36
C GLY A 45 17.77 -19.27 -0.21
N ARG A 46 18.42 -18.31 0.49
CA ARG A 46 17.85 -16.98 0.81
C ARG A 46 17.30 -16.26 -0.42
N ASN A 47 18.02 -16.29 -1.53
CA ASN A 47 17.61 -15.55 -2.74
C ASN A 47 16.27 -16.06 -3.28
N ILE A 48 16.05 -17.37 -3.26
CA ILE A 48 14.78 -17.98 -3.69
C ILE A 48 13.67 -17.68 -2.71
N LEU A 49 13.95 -17.74 -1.39
CA LEU A 49 13.00 -17.35 -0.34
C LEU A 49 12.57 -15.89 -0.50
N LEU A 50 13.52 -14.99 -0.77
CA LEU A 50 13.23 -13.58 -1.00
C LEU A 50 12.38 -13.37 -2.26
N GLN A 51 12.71 -14.07 -3.34
CA GLN A 51 11.94 -14.01 -4.59
C GLN A 51 10.51 -14.54 -4.39
N PHE A 52 10.35 -15.66 -3.68
CA PHE A 52 9.05 -16.20 -3.33
C PHE A 52 8.25 -15.21 -2.48
N TYR A 53 8.86 -14.63 -1.44
CA TYR A 53 8.21 -13.62 -0.63
C TYR A 53 7.68 -12.47 -1.48
N ARG A 54 8.52 -11.87 -2.31
CA ARG A 54 8.15 -10.73 -3.16
C ARG A 54 7.01 -11.05 -4.14
N SER A 55 7.09 -12.19 -4.81
CA SER A 55 6.12 -12.57 -5.83
C SER A 55 4.81 -13.11 -5.27
N VAL A 56 4.84 -13.77 -4.11
CA VAL A 56 3.69 -14.51 -3.58
C VAL A 56 3.07 -13.83 -2.36
N VAL A 57 3.87 -13.36 -1.40
CA VAL A 57 3.37 -12.77 -0.15
C VAL A 57 3.23 -11.25 -0.29
N GLU A 58 4.32 -10.54 -0.63
CA GLU A 58 4.32 -9.09 -0.75
C GLU A 58 3.34 -8.60 -1.83
N SER A 59 3.21 -9.32 -2.93
CA SER A 59 2.26 -9.00 -3.99
C SER A 59 0.81 -8.92 -3.49
N VAL A 60 0.43 -9.78 -2.54
CA VAL A 60 -0.90 -9.73 -1.90
C VAL A 60 -1.03 -8.55 -0.94
N LEU A 61 -0.01 -8.35 -0.10
CA LEU A 61 0.00 -7.25 0.89
C LEU A 61 -0.05 -5.88 0.20
N THR A 62 0.52 -5.78 -0.99
CA THR A 62 0.71 -4.50 -1.68
C THR A 62 -0.19 -4.31 -2.90
N PHE A 63 -1.12 -5.23 -3.15
CA PHE A 63 -2.08 -5.07 -4.23
C PHE A 63 -2.95 -3.83 -3.99
N SER A 64 -3.00 -2.93 -4.98
CA SER A 64 -3.73 -1.65 -4.89
C SER A 64 -3.44 -0.84 -3.61
N LEU A 65 -2.24 -0.94 -3.06
CA LEU A 65 -1.85 -0.37 -1.77
C LEU A 65 -2.16 1.13 -1.65
N THR A 66 -1.94 1.89 -2.72
CA THR A 66 -2.19 3.35 -2.75
C THR A 66 -3.67 3.73 -2.63
N THR A 67 -4.58 2.78 -2.78
CA THR A 67 -6.02 3.02 -2.72
C THR A 67 -6.56 2.92 -1.29
N TRP A 68 -6.07 1.99 -0.50
CA TRP A 68 -6.68 1.64 0.78
C TRP A 68 -5.78 1.86 2.00
N TYR A 69 -4.45 1.71 1.86
CA TYR A 69 -3.52 1.69 3.00
C TYR A 69 -3.48 3.01 3.78
N GLY A 70 -3.57 4.15 3.10
CA GLY A 70 -3.57 5.47 3.75
C GLY A 70 -4.75 5.66 4.72
N SER A 71 -5.88 5.02 4.45
CA SER A 71 -7.10 5.12 5.26
C SER A 71 -7.24 4.01 6.32
N CYS A 72 -6.25 3.12 6.44
CA CYS A 72 -6.23 2.09 7.47
C CYS A 72 -5.94 2.69 8.85
N SER A 73 -6.54 2.10 9.89
CA SER A 73 -6.18 2.37 11.28
C SER A 73 -4.75 1.90 11.57
N GLN A 74 -4.14 2.45 12.62
CA GLN A 74 -2.80 2.02 13.05
C GLN A 74 -2.77 0.53 13.40
N GLN A 75 -3.80 0.02 14.06
CA GLN A 75 -3.91 -1.41 14.38
C GLN A 75 -3.90 -2.30 13.13
N GLU A 76 -4.62 -1.91 12.08
CA GLU A 76 -4.64 -2.66 10.82
C GLU A 76 -3.26 -2.64 10.13
N LYS A 77 -2.59 -1.49 10.14
CA LYS A 77 -1.22 -1.36 9.63
C LYS A 77 -0.24 -2.23 10.40
N ASP A 78 -0.32 -2.23 11.73
CA ASP A 78 0.54 -3.03 12.60
C ASP A 78 0.33 -4.54 12.38
N ASP A 79 -0.92 -4.97 12.19
CA ASP A 79 -1.26 -6.36 11.92
C ASP A 79 -0.70 -6.85 10.57
N LEU A 80 -0.77 -6.02 9.53
CA LEU A 80 -0.15 -6.31 8.24
C LEU A 80 1.37 -6.28 8.32
N GLN A 81 1.95 -5.30 9.02
CA GLN A 81 3.40 -5.18 9.21
C GLN A 81 3.98 -6.36 10.00
N ARG A 82 3.20 -6.97 10.89
CA ARG A 82 3.60 -8.19 11.62
C ARG A 82 3.88 -9.35 10.66
N VAL A 83 3.14 -9.47 9.56
CA VAL A 83 3.40 -10.47 8.51
C VAL A 83 4.76 -10.21 7.86
N VAL A 84 5.07 -8.96 7.52
CA VAL A 84 6.37 -8.57 6.94
C VAL A 84 7.52 -8.88 7.89
N ARG A 85 7.41 -8.53 9.18
CA ARG A 85 8.43 -8.85 10.20
C ARG A 85 8.67 -10.35 10.34
N THR A 86 7.59 -11.13 10.30
CA THR A 86 7.71 -12.59 10.34
C THR A 86 8.41 -13.14 9.10
N ALA A 87 8.09 -12.63 7.93
CA ALA A 87 8.74 -12.98 6.68
C ALA A 87 10.23 -12.62 6.70
N SER A 88 10.59 -11.44 7.20
CA SER A 88 11.98 -10.99 7.35
C SER A 88 12.82 -11.98 8.16
N ARG A 89 12.28 -12.48 9.28
CA ARG A 89 12.95 -13.52 10.10
C ARG A 89 13.12 -14.84 9.35
N ILE A 90 12.14 -15.28 8.57
CA ILE A 90 12.20 -16.53 7.81
C ILE A 90 13.21 -16.43 6.68
N VAL A 91 13.18 -15.33 5.93
CA VAL A 91 14.10 -15.08 4.79
C VAL A 91 15.52 -14.82 5.28
N GLY A 92 15.68 -14.20 6.48
CA GLY A 92 16.96 -13.85 7.06
C GLY A 92 17.58 -12.59 6.46
N CYS A 93 16.75 -11.62 6.07
CA CYS A 93 17.17 -10.28 5.65
C CYS A 93 16.08 -9.25 5.96
N ASP A 94 16.48 -7.98 6.01
CA ASP A 94 15.53 -6.88 6.18
C ASP A 94 14.67 -6.71 4.95
N LEU A 95 13.36 -6.62 5.18
CA LEU A 95 12.36 -6.36 4.17
C LEU A 95 11.80 -4.95 4.36
N PRO A 96 11.49 -4.24 3.27
CA PRO A 96 10.91 -2.90 3.37
C PRO A 96 9.58 -2.94 4.10
N SER A 97 9.31 -1.93 4.92
CA SER A 97 8.02 -1.80 5.59
C SER A 97 6.89 -1.48 4.60
N LEU A 98 5.65 -1.77 4.98
CA LEU A 98 4.50 -1.40 4.15
C LEU A 98 4.34 0.12 4.04
N ASP A 99 4.70 0.88 5.07
CA ASP A 99 4.71 2.34 5.00
C ASP A 99 5.72 2.84 3.96
N THR A 100 6.93 2.30 3.96
CA THR A 100 7.95 2.63 2.95
C THR A 100 7.46 2.30 1.54
N LEU A 101 6.89 1.12 1.33
CA LEU A 101 6.35 0.72 0.03
C LEU A 101 5.16 1.59 -0.40
N TYR A 102 4.30 1.97 0.54
CA TYR A 102 3.18 2.88 0.30
C TYR A 102 3.68 4.25 -0.16
N GLU A 103 4.58 4.88 0.59
CA GLU A 103 5.16 6.19 0.26
C GLU A 103 5.86 6.19 -1.11
N GLN A 104 6.67 5.18 -1.39
CA GLN A 104 7.34 5.03 -2.68
C GLN A 104 6.34 4.92 -3.84
N ARG A 105 5.28 4.13 -3.67
CA ARG A 105 4.25 3.94 -4.71
C ARG A 105 3.39 5.18 -4.91
N VAL A 106 3.02 5.86 -3.83
CA VAL A 106 2.29 7.14 -3.90
C VAL A 106 3.11 8.15 -4.68
N LEU A 107 4.38 8.31 -4.31
CA LEU A 107 5.27 9.26 -4.97
C LEU A 107 5.49 8.93 -6.45
N ARG A 108 5.79 7.67 -6.77
CA ARG A 108 5.98 7.21 -8.15
C ARG A 108 4.73 7.46 -9.01
N ARG A 109 3.56 7.17 -8.48
CA ARG A 109 2.30 7.40 -9.18
C ARG A 109 2.00 8.88 -9.34
N ALA A 110 2.26 9.70 -8.33
CA ALA A 110 2.13 11.16 -8.41
C ALA A 110 3.03 11.75 -9.49
N GLN A 111 4.29 11.33 -9.54
CA GLN A 111 5.25 11.75 -10.58
C GLN A 111 4.76 11.38 -11.98
N ALA A 112 4.24 10.19 -12.18
CA ALA A 112 3.68 9.76 -13.47
C ALA A 112 2.48 10.63 -13.88
N ILE A 113 1.59 10.97 -12.94
CA ILE A 113 0.44 11.84 -13.21
C ILE A 113 0.91 13.26 -13.59
N VAL A 114 1.90 13.79 -12.87
CA VAL A 114 2.45 15.14 -13.15
C VAL A 114 3.16 15.20 -14.50
N ALA A 115 3.86 14.13 -14.88
CA ALA A 115 4.56 14.03 -16.17
C ALA A 115 3.60 13.92 -17.37
N ASP A 116 2.40 13.41 -17.15
CA ASP A 116 1.39 13.26 -18.20
C ASP A 116 0.36 14.39 -18.13
N VAL A 117 0.56 15.40 -18.97
CA VAL A 117 -0.35 16.57 -19.06
C VAL A 117 -1.77 16.19 -19.51
N SER A 118 -1.92 15.07 -20.23
CA SER A 118 -3.22 14.58 -20.69
C SER A 118 -3.98 13.81 -19.60
N HIS A 119 -3.32 13.46 -18.50
CA HIS A 119 -3.94 12.70 -17.42
C HIS A 119 -5.07 13.51 -16.75
N PRO A 120 -6.30 12.96 -16.59
CA PRO A 120 -7.45 13.67 -16.04
C PRO A 120 -7.22 14.33 -14.69
N ALA A 121 -6.34 13.79 -13.86
CA ALA A 121 -6.02 14.31 -12.54
C ALA A 121 -4.76 15.19 -12.49
N ASN A 122 -4.14 15.50 -13.63
CA ASN A 122 -2.95 16.37 -13.67
C ASN A 122 -3.22 17.73 -13.03
N HIS A 123 -4.41 18.31 -13.28
CA HIS A 123 -4.86 19.60 -12.75
C HIS A 123 -4.89 19.69 -11.21
N LEU A 124 -4.87 18.57 -10.51
CA LEU A 124 -4.85 18.54 -9.04
C LEU A 124 -3.45 18.86 -8.48
N PHE A 125 -2.41 18.76 -9.29
CA PHE A 125 -1.02 19.04 -8.91
C PHE A 125 -0.61 20.45 -9.35
N GLN A 126 -1.14 21.48 -8.66
CA GLN A 126 -0.85 22.86 -8.96
C GLN A 126 0.43 23.32 -8.23
N PRO A 127 1.51 23.69 -8.94
CA PRO A 127 2.70 24.21 -8.29
C PRO A 127 2.40 25.58 -7.66
N LEU A 128 3.03 25.84 -6.52
CA LEU A 128 3.03 27.17 -5.91
C LEU A 128 3.95 28.10 -6.70
N PRO A 129 3.80 29.44 -6.57
CA PRO A 129 4.64 30.42 -7.26
C PRO A 129 6.14 30.24 -7.02
N SER A 130 6.52 29.65 -5.87
CA SER A 130 7.91 29.30 -5.54
C SER A 130 8.50 28.18 -6.40
N GLY A 131 7.68 27.41 -7.13
CA GLY A 131 8.05 26.24 -7.91
C GLY A 131 8.50 25.02 -7.09
N ARG A 132 8.60 25.14 -5.76
CA ARG A 132 9.16 24.08 -4.88
C ARG A 132 8.11 23.17 -4.27
N ARG A 133 6.86 23.60 -4.19
CA ARG A 133 5.77 22.88 -3.52
C ARG A 133 4.51 22.92 -4.36
N TYR A 134 3.64 21.98 -4.10
CA TYR A 134 2.30 21.95 -4.69
C TYR A 134 1.26 22.51 -3.72
N ARG A 135 0.19 23.09 -4.26
CA ARG A 135 -0.94 23.59 -3.49
C ARG A 135 -1.65 22.41 -2.82
N SER A 136 -1.75 22.43 -1.49
CA SER A 136 -2.45 21.39 -0.74
C SER A 136 -3.93 21.33 -1.12
N ILE A 137 -4.46 20.10 -1.24
CA ILE A 137 -5.88 19.88 -1.50
C ILE A 137 -6.63 20.06 -0.19
N ARG A 138 -7.62 20.99 -0.18
CA ARG A 138 -8.48 21.18 0.99
C ARG A 138 -9.38 19.96 1.20
N THR A 139 -9.35 19.41 2.39
CA THR A 139 -10.13 18.24 2.76
C THR A 139 -11.06 18.57 3.92
N LYS A 140 -12.32 18.13 3.84
CA LYS A 140 -13.32 18.32 4.91
C LYS A 140 -13.36 17.17 5.90
N THR A 141 -12.76 16.03 5.57
CA THR A 141 -12.79 14.82 6.40
C THR A 141 -11.41 14.17 6.44
N GLU A 142 -11.11 13.51 7.54
CA GLU A 142 -9.89 12.73 7.70
C GLU A 142 -9.76 11.63 6.64
N ARG A 143 -10.86 10.99 6.27
CA ARG A 143 -10.88 10.00 5.19
C ARG A 143 -10.39 10.60 3.87
N LEU A 144 -10.85 11.79 3.51
CA LEU A 144 -10.41 12.45 2.29
C LEU A 144 -8.94 12.85 2.39
N LEU A 145 -8.49 13.34 3.56
CA LEU A 145 -7.08 13.66 3.81
C LEU A 145 -6.16 12.46 3.59
N ASN A 146 -6.59 11.28 4.01
CA ASN A 146 -5.84 10.03 3.91
C ASN A 146 -6.01 9.32 2.55
N SER A 147 -6.80 9.88 1.64
CA SER A 147 -6.94 9.35 0.27
C SER A 147 -5.72 9.68 -0.58
N PHE A 148 -5.62 9.02 -1.75
CA PHE A 148 -4.44 9.09 -2.61
C PHE A 148 -4.01 10.51 -2.97
N PHE A 149 -4.89 11.36 -3.49
CA PHE A 149 -4.49 12.67 -4.03
C PHE A 149 -3.94 13.64 -2.99
N PRO A 150 -4.57 13.88 -1.83
CA PRO A 150 -3.99 14.70 -0.78
C PRO A 150 -2.64 14.17 -0.31
N GLN A 151 -2.50 12.86 -0.13
CA GLN A 151 -1.25 12.22 0.27
C GLN A 151 -0.17 12.36 -0.82
N ALA A 152 -0.54 12.23 -2.09
CA ALA A 152 0.36 12.41 -3.23
C ALA A 152 0.90 13.85 -3.32
N VAL A 153 0.03 14.86 -3.16
CA VAL A 153 0.42 16.27 -3.15
C VAL A 153 1.37 16.57 -1.98
N GLN A 154 1.10 16.02 -0.79
CA GLN A 154 2.00 16.16 0.36
C GLN A 154 3.36 15.50 0.11
N ALA A 155 3.37 14.28 -0.43
CA ALA A 155 4.61 13.54 -0.74
C ALA A 155 5.48 14.29 -1.76
N MET A 156 4.86 14.87 -2.80
CA MET A 156 5.55 15.69 -3.79
C MET A 156 6.10 17.01 -3.23
N SER A 157 5.50 17.54 -2.16
CA SER A 157 5.90 18.81 -1.54
C SER A 157 6.97 18.67 -0.45
N ARG A 158 7.27 17.45 0.01
CA ARG A 158 8.30 17.16 1.03
C ARG A 158 9.71 17.02 0.45
N ARG A 159 9.87 17.12 -0.85
CA ARG A 159 11.17 17.05 -1.55
C ARG A 159 11.88 18.36 -1.62
#